data_f6020b62bb9101bc0348c3e6570bb3d2
#
_entry.id   f6020b62bb9101bc0348c3e6570bb3d2
#
_cell.length_a   1.000
_cell.length_b   1.000
_cell.length_c   1.000
_cell.angle_alpha   90.00
_cell.angle_beta   90.00
_cell.angle_gamma   90.00
#
_symmetry.space_group_name_H-M   'P 1'
#
loop_
_entity.id
_entity.type
_entity.pdbx_description
1 polymer ?
#
loop_
_entity_poly.entity_id
_entity_poly.type
_entity_poly.pdbx_seq_one_letter_code
_entity_poly.pdbx_strand_id
1 'polypeptide(L)'
;EINNPISKMVGNGLRPDLWDTFRNRFNVDRICEIYGASEANGMFMNLLNKDQTIGMTNTDIKLFAYDVAEDKLKVDENGNYIEIKDHSPGLALMRIGPNAIYNGYTDAQASEKKIIRDVIEDGDRWFDTGDLLRTMDVGFALGRQHYQFVDRVGDTFRWKSENVSTNEVAEILNGFDQVNMA
;
A
#
# COMPACT_ATOMS: atom_id res chain seq x y z
N GLU A 1 -8.85 14.09 23.76
CA GLU A 1 -8.51 15.20 24.68
C GLU A 1 -8.93 16.51 24.03
N ILE A 2 -9.89 17.20 24.65
CA ILE A 2 -10.64 18.33 24.07
C ILE A 2 -9.79 19.59 23.86
N ASN A 3 -8.62 19.69 24.47
CA ASN A 3 -7.75 20.86 24.41
C ASN A 3 -6.42 20.63 23.65
N ASN A 4 -6.39 19.69 22.72
CA ASN A 4 -5.21 19.47 21.89
C ASN A 4 -5.06 20.65 20.88
N PRO A 5 -3.94 21.40 20.91
CA PRO A 5 -3.72 22.51 20.00
C PRO A 5 -3.31 22.08 18.59
N ILE A 6 -3.04 20.77 18.36
CA ILE A 6 -2.60 20.23 17.09
C ILE A 6 -3.83 19.99 16.20
N SER A 7 -3.98 20.79 15.14
CA SER A 7 -5.06 20.62 14.16
C SER A 7 -4.64 19.89 12.88
N LYS A 8 -3.33 19.75 12.66
CA LYS A 8 -2.77 19.13 11.45
C LYS A 8 -1.62 18.24 11.85
N MET A 9 -1.53 17.07 11.21
CA MET A 9 -0.43 16.16 11.42
C MET A 9 0.03 15.53 10.10
N VAL A 10 1.27 15.12 10.08
CA VAL A 10 1.86 14.27 9.04
C VAL A 10 2.36 13.02 9.74
N GLY A 11 2.07 11.87 9.18
CA GLY A 11 2.45 10.60 9.77
C GLY A 11 2.63 9.50 8.74
N ASN A 12 2.96 8.33 9.25
CA ASN A 12 3.08 7.10 8.48
C ASN A 12 2.56 5.95 9.34
N GLY A 13 1.65 5.15 8.80
CA GLY A 13 1.16 3.94 9.43
C GLY A 13 -0.10 4.11 10.29
N LEU A 14 -0.86 5.19 10.13
CA LEU A 14 -2.18 5.28 10.75
C LEU A 14 -3.13 4.28 10.08
N ARG A 15 -3.53 3.28 10.84
CA ARG A 15 -4.43 2.23 10.35
C ARG A 15 -5.80 2.80 9.98
N PRO A 16 -6.42 2.29 8.89
CA PRO A 16 -7.74 2.75 8.43
C PRO A 16 -8.85 2.63 9.48
N ASP A 17 -8.87 1.53 10.24
CA ASP A 17 -9.84 1.27 11.31
C ASP A 17 -9.73 2.26 12.48
N LEU A 18 -8.54 2.76 12.75
CA LEU A 18 -8.29 3.73 13.82
C LEU A 18 -8.45 5.19 13.38
N TRP A 19 -8.62 5.45 12.09
CA TRP A 19 -8.60 6.79 11.50
C TRP A 19 -9.60 7.75 12.17
N ASP A 20 -10.86 7.37 12.20
CA ASP A 20 -11.94 8.21 12.77
C ASP A 20 -11.81 8.32 14.29
N THR A 21 -11.48 7.23 14.96
CA THR A 21 -11.24 7.24 16.42
C THR A 21 -10.10 8.18 16.77
N PHE A 22 -9.00 8.11 16.04
CA PHE A 22 -7.84 8.97 16.24
C PHE A 22 -8.18 10.44 15.99
N ARG A 23 -8.79 10.74 14.82
CA ARG A 23 -9.19 12.09 14.45
C ARG A 23 -10.10 12.73 15.48
N ASN A 24 -11.13 12.02 15.90
CA ASN A 24 -12.11 12.51 16.86
C ASN A 24 -11.54 12.65 18.28
N ARG A 25 -10.75 11.66 18.74
CA ARG A 25 -10.16 11.67 20.09
C ARG A 25 -9.19 12.83 20.27
N PHE A 26 -8.38 13.13 19.28
CA PHE A 26 -7.35 14.16 19.34
C PHE A 26 -7.77 15.48 18.67
N ASN A 27 -8.98 15.56 18.13
CA ASN A 27 -9.53 16.73 17.44
C ASN A 27 -8.57 17.26 16.34
N VAL A 28 -8.09 16.33 15.48
CA VAL A 28 -7.18 16.66 14.39
C VAL A 28 -7.97 16.83 13.08
N ASP A 29 -7.96 18.05 12.51
CA ASP A 29 -8.72 18.36 11.30
C ASP A 29 -8.11 17.73 10.04
N ARG A 30 -6.78 17.66 10.00
CA ARG A 30 -6.04 17.19 8.81
C ARG A 30 -5.00 16.16 9.16
N ILE A 31 -5.10 15.02 8.49
CA ILE A 31 -4.14 13.93 8.59
C ILE A 31 -3.52 13.71 7.21
N CYS A 32 -2.26 14.12 7.04
CA CYS A 32 -1.49 13.85 5.85
C CYS A 32 -0.69 12.57 6.08
N GLU A 33 -1.26 11.44 5.67
CA GLU A 33 -0.54 10.18 5.66
C GLU A 33 0.49 10.19 4.55
N ILE A 34 1.68 9.66 4.83
CA ILE A 34 2.74 9.45 3.84
C ILE A 34 3.10 7.98 3.80
N TYR A 35 3.47 7.49 2.62
CA TYR A 35 3.98 6.14 2.45
C TYR A 35 5.12 6.17 1.42
N GLY A 36 6.15 5.37 1.63
CA GLY A 36 7.25 5.24 0.69
C GLY A 36 8.32 4.28 1.18
N ALA A 37 9.14 3.82 0.25
CA ALA A 37 10.31 3.01 0.51
C ALA A 37 11.58 3.83 0.30
N SER A 38 12.53 3.71 1.22
CA SER A 38 13.82 4.43 1.13
C SER A 38 14.67 3.98 -0.06
N GLU A 39 14.49 2.74 -0.49
CA GLU A 39 15.17 2.10 -1.61
C GLU A 39 14.68 2.55 -2.98
N ALA A 40 13.45 3.03 -3.05
CA ALA A 40 12.81 3.44 -4.29
C ALA A 40 12.28 4.87 -4.18
N ASN A 41 12.41 5.66 -5.24
CA ASN A 41 11.93 7.03 -5.32
C ASN A 41 10.41 7.11 -5.56
N GLY A 42 9.64 6.29 -4.86
CA GLY A 42 8.18 6.30 -4.87
C GLY A 42 7.63 6.75 -3.53
N MET A 43 6.97 7.89 -3.52
CA MET A 43 6.31 8.41 -2.33
C MET A 43 4.84 8.70 -2.60
N PHE A 44 3.99 8.31 -1.68
CA PHE A 44 2.58 8.68 -1.65
C PHE A 44 2.36 9.72 -0.56
N MET A 45 1.46 10.64 -0.83
CA MET A 45 1.09 11.69 0.13
C MET A 45 -0.40 11.96 0.07
N ASN A 46 -1.05 11.98 1.21
CA ASN A 46 -2.46 12.34 1.34
C ASN A 46 -2.64 13.85 1.46
N LEU A 47 -2.25 14.59 0.41
CA LEU A 47 -2.31 16.05 0.39
C LEU A 47 -3.74 16.60 0.37
N LEU A 48 -4.70 15.82 -0.13
CA LEU A 48 -6.10 16.22 -0.24
C LEU A 48 -6.91 15.89 1.02
N ASN A 49 -6.26 15.41 2.08
CA ASN A 49 -6.91 15.04 3.34
C ASN A 49 -8.09 14.08 3.12
N LYS A 50 -7.86 13.03 2.34
CA LYS A 50 -8.83 11.97 2.11
C LYS A 50 -8.71 10.90 3.19
N ASP A 51 -9.83 10.53 3.78
CA ASP A 51 -9.85 9.62 4.92
C ASP A 51 -9.35 8.22 4.52
N GLN A 52 -8.61 7.58 5.43
CA GLN A 52 -8.18 6.19 5.33
C GLN A 52 -7.29 5.88 4.11
N THR A 53 -6.62 6.85 3.52
CA THR A 53 -5.73 6.66 2.38
C THR A 53 -4.30 7.09 2.68
N ILE A 54 -3.33 6.43 2.04
CA ILE A 54 -1.95 6.89 1.96
C ILE A 54 -1.78 7.99 0.91
N GLY A 55 -2.87 8.36 0.22
CA GLY A 55 -2.90 9.43 -0.77
C GLY A 55 -2.54 9.00 -2.19
N MET A 56 -1.92 9.91 -2.90
CA MET A 56 -1.57 9.80 -4.32
C MET A 56 -0.06 9.86 -4.53
N THR A 57 0.39 9.41 -5.69
CA THR A 57 1.80 9.45 -6.11
C THR A 57 1.96 10.00 -7.52
N ASN A 58 3.15 10.48 -7.85
CA ASN A 58 3.57 10.79 -9.23
C ASN A 58 4.40 9.64 -9.86
N THR A 59 4.73 8.62 -9.07
CA THR A 59 5.43 7.45 -9.57
C THR A 59 4.47 6.60 -10.40
N ASP A 60 4.96 6.03 -11.49
CA ASP A 60 4.20 5.03 -12.25
C ASP A 60 4.11 3.75 -11.41
N ILE A 61 2.91 3.46 -10.94
CA ILE A 61 2.61 2.33 -10.08
C ILE A 61 1.45 1.54 -10.66
N LYS A 62 1.56 0.22 -10.54
CA LYS A 62 0.48 -0.72 -10.87
C LYS A 62 0.34 -1.79 -9.82
N LEU A 63 -0.87 -2.30 -9.71
CA LEU A 63 -1.22 -3.36 -8.77
C LEU A 63 -1.43 -4.65 -9.56
N PHE A 64 -0.81 -5.72 -9.12
CA PHE A 64 -0.89 -7.03 -9.77
C PHE A 64 -1.44 -8.09 -8.85
N ALA A 65 -2.20 -9.03 -9.42
CA ALA A 65 -2.69 -10.18 -8.70
C ALA A 65 -1.51 -11.02 -8.18
N TYR A 66 -1.55 -11.37 -6.91
CA TYR A 66 -0.47 -12.06 -6.21
C TYR A 66 -0.97 -13.33 -5.52
N ASP A 67 -0.21 -14.39 -5.62
CA ASP A 67 -0.43 -15.62 -4.88
C ASP A 67 0.50 -15.68 -3.66
N VAL A 68 -0.07 -15.41 -2.49
CA VAL A 68 0.69 -15.40 -1.24
C VAL A 68 1.26 -16.78 -0.89
N ALA A 69 0.56 -17.87 -1.23
CA ALA A 69 1.02 -19.22 -0.91
C ALA A 69 2.21 -19.67 -1.76
N GLU A 70 2.23 -19.23 -3.01
CA GLU A 70 3.28 -19.56 -3.96
C GLU A 70 4.37 -18.48 -4.02
N ASP A 71 4.18 -17.37 -3.29
CA ASP A 71 5.07 -16.18 -3.26
C ASP A 71 5.40 -15.66 -4.66
N LYS A 72 4.35 -15.50 -5.50
CA LYS A 72 4.53 -15.08 -6.89
C LYS A 72 3.36 -14.29 -7.47
N LEU A 73 3.66 -13.49 -8.47
CA LEU A 73 2.66 -12.84 -9.32
C LEU A 73 1.85 -13.88 -10.10
N LYS A 74 0.53 -13.64 -10.20
CA LYS A 74 -0.35 -14.47 -11.03
C LYS A 74 -0.23 -14.05 -12.50
N VAL A 75 -0.31 -15.03 -13.37
CA VAL A 75 -0.31 -14.84 -14.83
C VAL A 75 -1.60 -15.34 -15.45
N ASP A 76 -1.97 -14.75 -16.59
CA ASP A 76 -3.06 -15.19 -17.42
C ASP A 76 -2.66 -16.42 -18.28
N GLU A 77 -3.59 -16.87 -19.13
CA GLU A 77 -3.38 -18.02 -20.04
C GLU A 77 -2.25 -17.79 -21.07
N ASN A 78 -1.87 -16.54 -21.32
CA ASN A 78 -0.82 -16.14 -22.24
C ASN A 78 0.54 -15.93 -21.55
N GLY A 79 0.57 -16.06 -20.22
CA GLY A 79 1.77 -15.82 -19.41
C GLY A 79 1.99 -14.36 -19.02
N ASN A 80 1.04 -13.45 -19.26
CA ASN A 80 1.15 -12.06 -18.84
C ASN A 80 0.70 -11.91 -17.39
N TYR A 81 1.36 -11.02 -16.64
CA TYR A 81 0.94 -10.70 -15.28
C TYR A 81 -0.44 -10.04 -15.26
N ILE A 82 -1.28 -10.46 -14.32
CA ILE A 82 -2.67 -10.00 -14.20
C ILE A 82 -2.70 -8.68 -13.43
N GLU A 83 -2.93 -7.57 -14.13
CA GLU A 83 -3.11 -6.25 -13.51
C GLU A 83 -4.48 -6.14 -12.83
N ILE A 84 -4.50 -5.68 -11.58
CA ILE A 84 -5.72 -5.36 -10.82
C ILE A 84 -6.23 -3.97 -11.25
N LYS A 85 -7.46 -3.92 -11.73
CA LYS A 85 -8.12 -2.68 -12.22
C LYS A 85 -9.34 -2.27 -11.42
N ASP A 86 -9.81 -3.16 -10.56
CA ASP A 86 -10.83 -2.89 -9.57
C ASP A 86 -10.20 -2.44 -8.23
N HIS A 87 -10.99 -2.33 -7.20
CA HIS A 87 -10.51 -1.95 -5.87
C HIS A 87 -10.00 -3.13 -5.03
N SER A 88 -9.76 -4.28 -5.66
CA SER A 88 -9.17 -5.44 -4.99
C SER A 88 -7.71 -5.18 -4.59
N PRO A 89 -7.22 -5.78 -3.51
CA PRO A 89 -5.81 -5.73 -3.16
C PRO A 89 -4.92 -6.38 -4.21
N GLY A 90 -3.78 -5.75 -4.48
CA GLY A 90 -2.74 -6.29 -5.37
C GLY A 90 -1.35 -5.91 -4.92
N LEU A 91 -0.36 -6.70 -5.31
CA LEU A 91 1.05 -6.37 -5.09
C LEU A 91 1.40 -5.11 -5.85
N ALA A 92 1.91 -4.12 -5.13
CA ALA A 92 2.29 -2.84 -5.71
C ALA A 92 3.68 -2.93 -6.35
N LEU A 93 3.73 -2.70 -7.67
CA LEU A 93 4.98 -2.57 -8.40
C LEU A 93 5.18 -1.12 -8.84
N MET A 94 6.37 -0.58 -8.61
CA MET A 94 6.76 0.76 -9.03
C MET A 94 7.73 0.70 -10.20
N ARG A 95 7.40 1.38 -11.31
CA ARG A 95 8.26 1.38 -12.49
C ARG A 95 9.59 2.07 -12.21
N ILE A 96 10.69 1.40 -12.54
CA ILE A 96 12.04 1.94 -12.44
C ILE A 96 12.36 2.69 -13.74
N GLY A 97 12.72 3.96 -13.64
CA GLY A 97 13.02 4.80 -14.78
C GLY A 97 13.78 6.06 -14.41
N PRO A 98 14.01 6.96 -15.36
CA PRO A 98 14.79 8.19 -15.11
C PRO A 98 14.23 9.07 -14.00
N ASN A 99 12.91 9.06 -13.81
CA ASN A 99 12.20 9.85 -12.80
C ASN A 99 11.86 9.06 -11.53
N ALA A 100 12.17 7.77 -11.49
CA ALA A 100 11.94 6.89 -10.35
C ALA A 100 13.12 5.92 -10.23
N ILE A 101 14.21 6.42 -9.67
CA ILE A 101 15.46 5.68 -9.53
C ILE A 101 15.31 4.68 -8.39
N TYR A 102 15.68 3.44 -8.66
CA TYR A 102 15.82 2.43 -7.61
C TYR A 102 17.27 2.41 -7.13
N ASN A 103 17.51 2.83 -5.89
CA ASN A 103 18.84 2.87 -5.28
C ASN A 103 19.28 1.50 -4.72
N GLY A 104 18.33 0.61 -4.48
CA GLY A 104 18.57 -0.71 -3.93
C GLY A 104 18.98 -0.71 -2.45
N TYR A 105 19.34 -1.89 -1.99
CA TYR A 105 19.90 -2.14 -0.67
C TYR A 105 21.42 -2.14 -0.73
N THR A 106 22.08 -2.14 0.41
CA THR A 106 23.54 -2.36 0.52
C THR A 106 23.97 -3.73 -0.03
N ASP A 107 23.08 -4.71 0.04
CA ASP A 107 23.27 -6.01 -0.60
C ASP A 107 22.74 -5.96 -2.05
N ALA A 108 23.66 -6.11 -2.99
CA ALA A 108 23.34 -6.12 -4.42
C ALA A 108 22.46 -7.30 -4.84
N GLN A 109 22.59 -8.46 -4.21
CA GLN A 109 21.76 -9.63 -4.53
C GLN A 109 20.34 -9.46 -4.01
N ALA A 110 20.18 -8.90 -2.81
CA ALA A 110 18.87 -8.54 -2.27
C ALA A 110 18.18 -7.47 -3.13
N SER A 111 18.95 -6.51 -3.62
CA SER A 111 18.46 -5.47 -4.54
C SER A 111 17.94 -6.05 -5.85
N GLU A 112 18.70 -6.96 -6.46
CA GLU A 112 18.32 -7.56 -7.74
C GLU A 112 17.06 -8.43 -7.62
N LYS A 113 16.86 -9.13 -6.51
CA LYS A 113 15.66 -9.93 -6.23
C LYS A 113 14.37 -9.10 -6.16
N LYS A 114 14.47 -7.80 -5.87
CA LYS A 114 13.34 -6.88 -5.82
C LYS A 114 13.03 -6.22 -7.16
N ILE A 115 13.74 -6.58 -8.22
CA ILE A 115 13.48 -6.07 -9.57
C ILE A 115 12.78 -7.16 -10.39
N ILE A 116 11.55 -6.86 -10.78
CA ILE A 116 10.80 -7.68 -11.74
C ILE A 116 10.96 -7.06 -13.12
N ARG A 117 11.26 -7.89 -14.11
CA ARG A 117 11.53 -7.48 -15.49
C ARG A 117 10.41 -7.91 -16.41
N ASP A 118 10.28 -7.22 -17.54
CA ASP A 118 9.35 -7.60 -18.61
C ASP A 118 7.91 -7.77 -18.10
N VAL A 119 7.44 -6.81 -17.26
CA VAL A 119 6.14 -6.89 -16.60
C VAL A 119 5.01 -6.50 -17.56
N ILE A 120 5.17 -5.43 -18.31
CA ILE A 120 4.18 -4.89 -19.25
C ILE A 120 4.75 -4.85 -20.67
N GLU A 121 6.01 -4.51 -20.80
CA GLU A 121 6.71 -4.41 -22.08
C GLU A 121 8.15 -4.93 -21.96
N ASP A 122 8.69 -5.45 -23.05
CA ASP A 122 10.07 -5.98 -23.09
C ASP A 122 11.07 -4.92 -22.63
N GLY A 123 11.92 -5.31 -21.67
CA GLY A 123 12.97 -4.45 -21.11
C GLY A 123 12.52 -3.51 -20.02
N ASP A 124 11.25 -3.47 -19.64
CA ASP A 124 10.82 -2.70 -18.49
C ASP A 124 11.31 -3.33 -17.18
N ARG A 125 11.42 -2.51 -16.16
CA ARG A 125 11.86 -2.92 -14.83
C ARG A 125 10.96 -2.30 -13.77
N TRP A 126 10.55 -3.12 -12.83
CA TRP A 126 9.64 -2.72 -11.76
C TRP A 126 10.21 -3.13 -10.41
N PHE A 127 10.14 -2.22 -9.47
CA PHE A 127 10.48 -2.48 -8.07
C PHE A 127 9.30 -3.16 -7.37
N ASP A 128 9.53 -4.34 -6.81
CA ASP A 128 8.60 -5.02 -5.93
C ASP A 128 8.64 -4.41 -4.53
N THR A 129 7.58 -3.72 -4.15
CA THR A 129 7.48 -3.09 -2.84
C THR A 129 7.33 -4.10 -1.70
N GLY A 130 6.82 -5.29 -1.99
CA GLY A 130 6.43 -6.28 -1.00
C GLY A 130 5.14 -5.91 -0.25
N ASP A 131 4.43 -4.88 -0.70
CA ASP A 131 3.23 -4.37 -0.04
C ASP A 131 2.00 -4.57 -0.93
N LEU A 132 0.91 -4.99 -0.30
CA LEU A 132 -0.41 -5.05 -0.92
C LEU A 132 -1.10 -3.70 -0.75
N LEU A 133 -1.46 -3.09 -1.85
CA LEU A 133 -2.24 -1.87 -1.90
C LEU A 133 -3.57 -2.11 -2.61
N ARG A 134 -4.54 -1.23 -2.39
CA ARG A 134 -5.74 -1.14 -3.22
C ARG A 134 -6.00 0.30 -3.63
N THR A 135 -6.66 0.47 -4.75
CA THR A 135 -7.14 1.78 -5.20
C THR A 135 -8.38 2.18 -4.41
N MET A 136 -8.57 3.48 -4.21
CA MET A 136 -9.71 4.03 -3.47
C MET A 136 -10.45 5.04 -4.32
N ASP A 137 -11.79 4.96 -4.31
CA ASP A 137 -12.64 6.05 -4.77
C ASP A 137 -12.83 7.04 -3.60
N VAL A 138 -12.27 8.21 -3.76
CA VAL A 138 -12.32 9.28 -2.75
C VAL A 138 -13.09 10.51 -3.24
N GLY A 139 -13.86 10.36 -4.33
CA GLY A 139 -14.55 11.46 -5.00
C GLY A 139 -13.57 12.41 -5.67
N PHE A 140 -13.71 13.71 -5.44
CA PHE A 140 -12.82 14.70 -6.07
C PHE A 140 -11.36 14.50 -5.65
N ALA A 141 -10.51 14.17 -6.60
CA ALA A 141 -9.13 13.77 -6.41
C ALA A 141 -8.14 14.43 -7.39
N LEU A 142 -8.50 15.54 -8.04
CA LEU A 142 -7.69 16.24 -9.06
C LEU A 142 -7.26 15.31 -10.22
N GLY A 143 -8.07 14.32 -10.56
CA GLY A 143 -7.74 13.32 -11.56
C GLY A 143 -6.62 12.34 -11.15
N ARG A 144 -6.30 12.27 -9.86
CA ARG A 144 -5.26 11.39 -9.32
C ARG A 144 -5.85 10.19 -8.60
N GLN A 145 -5.32 9.01 -8.86
CA GLN A 145 -5.67 7.81 -8.12
C GLN A 145 -5.16 7.92 -6.67
N HIS A 146 -6.03 7.54 -5.73
CA HIS A 146 -5.67 7.38 -4.32
C HIS A 146 -5.56 5.90 -3.97
N TYR A 147 -4.71 5.62 -2.98
CA TYR A 147 -4.39 4.26 -2.58
C TYR A 147 -4.56 4.09 -1.07
N GLN A 148 -4.83 2.86 -0.67
CA GLN A 148 -4.83 2.44 0.72
C GLN A 148 -3.84 1.30 0.88
N PHE A 149 -3.05 1.34 1.94
CA PHE A 149 -2.22 0.21 2.36
C PHE A 149 -3.13 -0.87 2.95
N VAL A 150 -2.93 -2.10 2.51
CA VAL A 150 -3.68 -3.26 2.99
C VAL A 150 -2.83 -4.08 3.95
N ASP A 151 -1.69 -4.61 3.46
CA ASP A 151 -0.78 -5.41 4.29
C ASP A 151 0.58 -5.58 3.59
N ARG A 152 1.53 -6.20 4.28
CA ARG A 152 2.75 -6.73 3.67
C ARG A 152 2.54 -8.15 3.20
N VAL A 153 3.17 -8.50 2.09
CA VAL A 153 3.10 -9.87 1.56
C VAL A 153 3.56 -10.90 2.60
N GLY A 154 4.63 -10.60 3.36
CA GLY A 154 5.15 -11.47 4.42
C GLY A 154 4.24 -11.64 5.62
N ASP A 155 3.31 -10.71 5.83
CA ASP A 155 2.37 -10.71 6.97
C ASP A 155 0.98 -11.20 6.56
N THR A 156 0.78 -11.51 5.28
CA THR A 156 -0.47 -12.08 4.76
C THR A 156 -0.40 -13.61 4.76
N PHE A 157 -1.47 -14.29 5.14
CA PHE A 157 -1.55 -15.74 5.10
C PHE A 157 -2.75 -16.23 4.27
N ARG A 158 -2.73 -17.53 3.93
CA ARG A 158 -3.81 -18.13 3.14
C ARG A 158 -4.73 -18.98 4.02
N TRP A 159 -6.03 -18.72 3.93
CA TRP A 159 -7.07 -19.50 4.60
C TRP A 159 -8.16 -19.91 3.62
N LYS A 160 -8.42 -21.21 3.46
CA LYS A 160 -9.45 -21.75 2.55
C LYS A 160 -9.39 -21.16 1.13
N SER A 161 -8.19 -21.05 0.58
CA SER A 161 -7.90 -20.49 -0.75
C SER A 161 -8.07 -18.98 -0.89
N GLU A 162 -8.35 -18.25 0.18
CA GLU A 162 -8.38 -16.79 0.23
C GLU A 162 -7.11 -16.21 0.88
N ASN A 163 -6.65 -15.08 0.38
CA ASN A 163 -5.59 -14.31 1.02
C ASN A 163 -6.19 -13.52 2.18
N VAL A 164 -5.67 -13.71 3.37
CA VAL A 164 -6.14 -13.06 4.59
C VAL A 164 -5.04 -12.14 5.11
N SER A 165 -5.34 -10.86 5.21
CA SER A 165 -4.46 -9.87 5.80
C SER A 165 -4.45 -10.02 7.33
N THR A 166 -3.26 -10.00 7.93
CA THR A 166 -3.14 -10.00 9.39
C THR A 166 -3.76 -8.74 9.99
N ASN A 167 -3.69 -7.62 9.28
CA ASN A 167 -4.34 -6.38 9.71
C ASN A 167 -5.87 -6.52 9.75
N GLU A 168 -6.49 -7.13 8.72
CA GLU A 168 -7.95 -7.37 8.71
C GLU A 168 -8.39 -8.26 9.88
N VAL A 169 -7.62 -9.29 10.20
CA VAL A 169 -7.87 -10.14 11.38
C VAL A 169 -7.73 -9.34 12.67
N ALA A 170 -6.67 -8.56 12.79
CA ALA A 170 -6.45 -7.71 13.95
C ALA A 170 -7.55 -6.67 14.12
N GLU A 171 -8.04 -6.05 13.04
CA GLU A 171 -9.17 -5.12 13.07
C GLU A 171 -10.43 -5.76 13.65
N ILE A 172 -10.76 -6.96 13.20
CA ILE A 172 -11.91 -7.72 13.71
C ILE A 172 -11.73 -8.05 15.18
N LEU A 173 -10.56 -8.57 15.57
CA LEU A 173 -10.27 -8.97 16.95
C LEU A 173 -10.30 -7.78 17.91
N ASN A 174 -9.75 -6.64 17.51
CA ASN A 174 -9.76 -5.41 18.31
C ASN A 174 -11.16 -4.81 18.50
N GLY A 175 -12.16 -5.25 17.71
CA GLY A 175 -13.56 -4.89 17.91
C GLY A 175 -14.23 -5.59 19.09
N PHE A 176 -13.58 -6.56 19.73
CA PHE A 176 -14.11 -7.25 20.91
C PHE A 176 -13.60 -6.64 22.21
N ASP A 177 -14.50 -6.34 23.16
CA ASP A 177 -14.18 -5.72 24.44
C ASP A 177 -13.14 -6.49 25.28
N GLN A 178 -12.99 -7.80 25.06
CA GLN A 178 -12.04 -8.66 25.75
C GLN A 178 -10.64 -8.63 25.14
N VAL A 179 -10.46 -8.01 23.98
CA VAL A 179 -9.18 -7.93 23.30
C VAL A 179 -8.62 -6.52 23.48
N ASN A 180 -7.48 -6.41 24.17
CA ASN A 180 -6.83 -5.12 24.36
C ASN A 180 -6.01 -4.69 23.12
N MET A 181 -5.40 -5.64 22.42
CA MET A 181 -4.64 -5.44 21.19
C MET A 181 -4.41 -6.80 20.51
N ALA A 182 -4.61 -6.86 19.23
CA ALA A 182 -4.31 -8.01 18.37
C ALA A 182 -3.35 -7.61 17.25
#